data_a03b6b1a6528165e59ea3ea9b03a7d81
#
_entry.id   a03b6b1a6528165e59ea3ea9b03a7d81
#
_cell.length_a   1.000
_cell.length_b   1.000
_cell.length_c   1.000
_cell.angle_alpha   90.00
_cell.angle_beta   90.00
_cell.angle_gamma   90.00
#
_symmetry.space_group_name_H-M   'P 1'
#
loop_
_entity.id
_entity.type
_entity.pdbx_description
1 polymer ?
#
loop_
_entity_poly.entity_id
_entity_poly.type
_entity_poly.pdbx_seq_one_letter_code
_entity_poly.pdbx_strand_id
1 'polypeptide(L)' 'MSCLQNESLLETIYDEVWEEYRLKNNLTDDQLYTLEQNSLTGTIPEIEIETNKRFEDMCR' A
#
# COMPACT_ATOMS: atom_id res chain seq x y z
N MET A 1 0.75 20.95 -10.03
CA MET A 1 0.91 20.62 -9.95
C MET A 1 1.01 19.67 -9.82
N SER A 2 0.76 19.02 -9.67
CA SER A 2 1.13 18.33 -9.59
C SER A 2 0.58 17.01 -9.41
N CYS A 3 -0.26 16.44 -10.29
CA CYS A 3 -0.73 15.08 -10.27
C CYS A 3 0.43 14.10 -10.21
N LEU A 4 1.51 14.43 -10.88
CA LEU A 4 2.70 13.59 -10.87
C LEU A 4 3.28 13.46 -9.48
N GLN A 5 3.31 14.56 -8.75
CA GLN A 5 3.80 14.51 -7.37
C GLN A 5 2.90 13.68 -6.48
N ASN A 6 1.60 13.81 -6.68
CA ASN A 6 0.65 13.04 -5.88
C ASN A 6 0.77 11.55 -6.14
N GLU A 7 0.96 11.18 -7.41
CA GLU A 7 1.14 9.77 -7.75
C GLU A 7 2.41 9.20 -7.15
N SER A 8 3.49 9.96 -7.21
CA SER A 8 4.75 9.53 -6.64
C SER A 8 4.64 9.36 -5.13
N LEU A 9 3.98 10.30 -4.48
CA LEU A 9 3.76 10.23 -3.04
C LEU A 9 2.93 9.01 -2.68
N LEU A 10 1.87 8.76 -3.44
CA LEU A 10 1.00 7.63 -3.18
C LEU A 10 1.76 6.32 -3.30
N GLU A 11 2.61 6.21 -4.30
CA GLU A 11 3.42 5.01 -4.49
C GLU A 11 4.37 4.80 -3.31
N THR A 12 4.99 5.87 -2.85
CA THR A 12 5.89 5.80 -1.71
C THR A 12 5.16 5.32 -0.46
N ILE A 13 3.98 5.88 -0.22
CA ILE A 13 3.18 5.49 0.93
C ILE A 13 2.76 4.02 0.81
N TYR A 14 2.35 3.62 -0.38
CA TYR A 14 1.94 2.23 -0.62
C TYR A 14 3.08 1.27 -0.31
N ASP A 15 4.28 1.59 -0.76
CA ASP A 15 5.44 0.75 -0.51
C ASP A 15 5.71 0.62 0.99
N GLU A 16 5.59 1.72 1.71
CA GLU A 16 5.82 1.70 3.15
C GLU A 16 4.78 0.84 3.87
N VAL A 17 3.52 1.02 3.52
CA VAL A 17 2.44 0.26 4.14
C VAL A 17 2.59 -1.23 3.80
N TRP A 18 2.94 -1.52 2.56
CA TRP A 18 3.14 -2.88 2.08
C TRP A 18 4.21 -3.59 2.91
N GLU A 19 5.33 -2.91 3.11
CA GLU A 19 6.43 -3.49 3.87
C GLU A 19 6.06 -3.65 5.34
N GLU A 20 5.40 -2.66 5.91
CA GLU A 20 4.96 -2.74 7.30
C GLU A 20 4.00 -3.91 7.52
N TYR A 21 3.08 -4.08 6.59
CA TYR A 21 2.12 -5.18 6.67
C TYR A 21 2.83 -6.52 6.60
N ARG A 22 3.80 -6.62 5.70
CA ARG A 22 4.58 -7.85 5.55
C ARG A 22 5.33 -8.19 6.84
N LEU A 23 6.00 -7.20 7.41
CA LEU A 23 6.77 -7.42 8.63
C LEU A 23 5.88 -7.72 9.83
N LYS A 24 4.76 -7.01 9.90
CA LYS A 24 3.83 -7.17 11.02
C LYS A 24 3.24 -8.58 11.06
N ASN A 25 3.02 -9.17 9.92
CA ASN A 25 2.42 -10.49 9.81
C ASN A 25 3.44 -11.59 9.57
N ASN A 26 4.73 -11.25 9.59
CA ASN A 26 5.81 -12.22 9.38
C ASN A 26 5.66 -12.95 8.05
N LEU A 27 5.30 -12.22 7.02
CA LEU A 27 5.11 -12.79 5.69
C LEU A 27 6.38 -12.63 4.87
N THR A 28 6.58 -13.56 3.95
CA THR A 28 7.64 -13.40 2.95
C THR A 28 7.08 -12.61 1.79
N ASP A 29 7.97 -12.11 0.93
CA ASP A 29 7.55 -11.41 -0.28
C ASP A 29 6.61 -12.28 -1.12
N ASP A 30 6.95 -13.56 -1.25
CA ASP A 30 6.15 -14.48 -2.04
C ASP A 30 4.75 -14.65 -1.44
N GLN A 31 4.68 -14.78 -0.12
CA GLN A 31 3.40 -14.95 0.55
C GLN A 31 2.52 -13.72 0.37
N LEU A 32 3.08 -12.55 0.53
CA LEU A 32 2.34 -11.33 0.38
C LEU A 32 1.88 -11.14 -1.06
N TYR A 33 2.76 -11.45 -2.00
CA TYR A 33 2.42 -11.37 -3.41
C TYR A 33 1.26 -12.29 -3.74
N THR A 34 1.26 -13.50 -3.18
CA THR A 34 0.18 -14.45 -3.40
C THR A 34 -1.15 -13.91 -2.85
N LEU A 35 -1.12 -13.31 -1.67
CA LEU A 35 -2.32 -12.71 -1.10
C LEU A 35 -2.87 -11.61 -2.00
N GLU A 36 -1.98 -10.80 -2.53
CA GLU A 36 -2.38 -9.72 -3.42
C GLU A 36 -3.02 -10.26 -4.70
N GLN A 37 -2.42 -11.30 -5.26
CA GLN A 37 -2.94 -11.92 -6.48
C GLN A 37 -4.30 -12.57 -6.27
N ASN A 38 -4.53 -13.10 -5.07
CA ASN A 38 -5.79 -13.74 -4.75
C ASN A 38 -6.91 -12.75 -4.43
N SER A 39 -6.57 -11.48 -4.28
CA SER A 39 -7.57 -10.47 -4.02
C SER A 39 -8.39 -10.20 -5.28
N LEU A 40 -9.67 -9.93 -5.11
CA LEU A 40 -10.55 -9.63 -6.23
C LEU A 40 -10.14 -8.35 -6.95
N THR A 41 -9.57 -7.41 -6.23
CA THR A 41 -9.17 -6.12 -6.78
C THR A 41 -7.71 -6.07 -7.20
N GLY A 42 -6.96 -7.12 -6.92
CA GLY A 42 -5.53 -7.14 -7.18
C GLY A 42 -4.71 -6.44 -6.12
N THR A 43 -5.35 -5.98 -5.06
CA THR A 43 -4.66 -5.35 -3.94
C THR A 43 -5.22 -5.89 -2.64
N ILE A 44 -4.43 -5.78 -1.58
CA ILE A 44 -4.87 -6.20 -0.26
C ILE A 44 -5.67 -5.05 0.36
N PRO A 45 -6.94 -5.29 0.73
CA PRO A 45 -7.79 -4.19 1.22
C PRO A 45 -7.20 -3.43 2.41
N GLU A 46 -6.55 -4.12 3.33
CA GLU A 46 -5.96 -3.48 4.49
C GLU A 46 -4.86 -2.50 4.09
N ILE A 47 -4.05 -2.90 3.12
CA ILE A 47 -2.97 -2.04 2.63
C ILE A 47 -3.55 -0.84 1.92
N GLU A 48 -4.59 -1.07 1.12
CA GLU A 48 -5.22 0.02 0.38
C GLU A 48 -5.83 1.05 1.32
N ILE A 49 -6.54 0.58 2.33
CA ILE A 49 -7.20 1.48 3.28
C ILE A 49 -6.16 2.31 4.04
N GLU A 50 -5.12 1.67 4.52
CA GLU A 50 -4.08 2.37 5.25
C GLU A 50 -3.34 3.37 4.37
N THR A 51 -3.06 2.99 3.13
CA THR A 51 -2.39 3.87 2.20
C THR A 51 -3.21 5.12 1.94
N ASN A 52 -4.49 4.95 1.70
CA ASN A 52 -5.37 6.09 1.46
C ASN A 52 -5.47 6.99 2.68
N LYS A 53 -5.53 6.40 3.85
CA LYS A 53 -5.61 7.15 5.08
C LYS A 53 -4.38 8.03 5.28
N ARG A 54 -3.21 7.46 5.05
CA ARG A 54 -1.96 8.21 5.20
C ARG A 54 -1.85 9.32 4.15
N PHE A 55 -2.29 8.99 2.94
CA PHE A 55 -2.25 9.98 1.86
C PHE A 55 -3.13 11.17 2.18
N GLU A 56 -4.33 10.94 2.69
CA GLU A 56 -5.23 12.01 3.09
C GLU A 56 -4.63 12.87 4.19
N ASP A 57 -4.01 12.23 5.17
CA ASP A 57 -3.38 12.96 6.26
C ASP A 57 -2.26 13.87 5.75
N MET A 58 -1.50 13.40 4.79
CA MET A 58 -0.38 14.16 4.25
C MET A 58 -0.83 15.29 3.32
N CYS A 59 -2.00 15.15 2.74
CA CYS A 59 -2.52 16.17 1.82
C CYS A 59 -3.26 17.29 2.53
N ARG A 60 -3.38 17.22 3.83
CA ARG A 60 -4.00 18.31 4.58
C ARG A 60 -3.00 19.47 4.80
#